data_2319eb49a4246766b56ffdab82cca428
#
_entry.id   2319eb49a4246766b56ffdab82cca428
#
_cell.length_a   1.000
_cell.length_b   1.000
_cell.length_c   1.000
_cell.angle_alpha   90.00
_cell.angle_beta   90.00
_cell.angle_gamma   90.00
#
_symmetry.space_group_name_H-M   'P 1'
#
loop_
_entity.id
_entity.type
_entity.pdbx_description
1 polymer ?
#
loop_
_entity_poly.entity_id
_entity_poly.type
_entity_poly.pdbx_seq_one_letter_code
_entity_poly.pdbx_strand_id
1 'polypeptide(L)'
;MLEIIPKYRIIVVEDTLELPVESLRNLQYNIIRMKVRSALLKSGTEVSADDGIRTSLRLGDSSLIIGEIRSTEAEALYEAMRVGALANVVAGTIHGASAYGVFDRVVNDLKVPATSFKATDIIAVCNPIKSPDGLHSWKRMLQLTEVRKHWREDPLIEKGFTDLLKYNVKKDELEPTDDLINGDSETLKDIASNVKGWAGNWDAIYDNVLLRAKIKKEIVEVAEKTG
;
A
#
# COMPACT_ATOMS: atom_id res chain seq x y z
N MET A 1 -5.86 3.21 5.73
CA MET A 1 -5.78 4.29 6.74
C MET A 1 -6.43 3.92 8.08
N LEU A 2 -7.54 3.22 8.13
CA LEU A 2 -8.23 2.84 9.39
C LEU A 2 -7.37 2.02 10.39
N GLU A 3 -6.34 1.33 9.91
CA GLU A 3 -5.42 0.56 10.77
C GLU A 3 -4.30 1.41 11.40
N ILE A 4 -4.14 2.64 10.97
CA ILE A 4 -3.20 3.56 11.59
C ILE A 4 -3.80 4.02 12.91
N ILE A 5 -3.03 3.88 13.99
CA ILE A 5 -3.50 4.28 15.33
C ILE A 5 -3.85 5.78 15.32
N PRO A 6 -5.03 6.22 15.80
CA PRO A 6 -5.49 7.61 15.69
C PRO A 6 -4.55 8.68 16.26
N LYS A 7 -3.70 8.32 17.22
CA LYS A 7 -2.69 9.22 17.79
C LYS A 7 -1.58 9.62 16.81
N TYR A 8 -1.34 8.80 15.78
CA TYR A 8 -0.32 9.10 14.78
C TYR A 8 -0.90 10.03 13.71
N ARG A 9 -0.07 10.94 13.24
CA ARG A 9 -0.44 11.84 12.16
C ARG A 9 -0.46 11.08 10.85
N ILE A 10 -1.49 11.34 10.04
CA ILE A 10 -1.58 10.90 8.65
C ILE A 10 -1.46 12.13 7.77
N ILE A 11 -0.54 12.13 6.83
CA ILE A 11 -0.42 13.16 5.81
C ILE A 11 -0.87 12.55 4.50
N VAL A 12 -1.85 13.18 3.87
CA VAL A 12 -2.39 12.78 2.57
C VAL A 12 -1.98 13.83 1.55
N VAL A 13 -1.31 13.40 0.48
CA VAL A 13 -0.91 14.26 -0.64
C VAL A 13 -1.71 13.84 -1.88
N GLU A 14 -2.54 14.74 -2.42
CA GLU A 14 -3.43 14.48 -3.55
C GLU A 14 -3.47 15.66 -4.50
N ASP A 15 -3.49 15.39 -5.81
CA ASP A 15 -3.84 16.38 -6.84
C ASP A 15 -5.36 16.46 -7.04
N THR A 16 -6.04 15.32 -7.01
CA THR A 16 -7.50 15.19 -7.02
C THR A 16 -7.95 14.64 -5.66
N LEU A 17 -8.92 15.29 -5.03
CA LEU A 17 -9.36 14.96 -3.67
C LEU A 17 -10.33 13.77 -3.71
N GLU A 18 -9.82 12.56 -3.59
CA GLU A 18 -10.59 11.31 -3.66
C GLU A 18 -10.61 10.53 -2.34
N LEU A 19 -9.60 10.71 -1.50
CA LEU A 19 -9.51 9.98 -0.25
C LEU A 19 -10.48 10.53 0.82
N PRO A 20 -11.10 9.68 1.64
CA PRO A 20 -12.15 10.06 2.60
C PRO A 20 -11.60 10.75 3.86
N VAL A 21 -10.84 11.82 3.68
CA VAL A 21 -10.17 12.52 4.77
C VAL A 21 -11.15 13.08 5.80
N GLU A 22 -12.27 13.66 5.33
CA GLU A 22 -13.27 14.24 6.25
C GLU A 22 -13.96 13.17 7.09
N SER A 23 -14.26 12.01 6.50
CA SER A 23 -14.83 10.88 7.25
C SER A 23 -13.88 10.40 8.35
N LEU A 24 -12.57 10.36 8.06
CA LEU A 24 -11.55 10.00 9.04
C LEU A 24 -11.37 11.05 10.14
N ARG A 25 -11.48 12.34 9.80
CA ARG A 25 -11.49 13.42 10.79
C ARG A 25 -12.67 13.31 11.75
N ASN A 26 -13.85 12.98 11.23
CA ASN A 26 -15.03 12.73 12.04
C ASN A 26 -14.85 11.55 13.02
N LEU A 27 -14.02 10.58 12.65
CA LEU A 27 -13.59 9.46 13.50
C LEU A 27 -12.41 9.80 14.41
N GLN A 28 -12.05 11.09 14.55
CA GLN A 28 -10.98 11.60 15.41
C GLN A 28 -9.56 11.19 14.99
N TYR A 29 -9.34 10.87 13.72
CA TYR A 29 -7.99 10.66 13.20
C TYR A 29 -7.24 12.00 13.04
N ASN A 30 -5.97 12.02 13.44
CA ASN A 30 -5.09 13.16 13.21
C ASN A 30 -4.59 13.14 11.75
N ILE A 31 -5.34 13.79 10.86
CA ILE A 31 -5.08 13.73 9.42
C ILE A 31 -4.96 15.13 8.79
N ILE A 32 -3.88 15.35 8.04
CA ILE A 32 -3.62 16.56 7.27
C ILE A 32 -3.74 16.20 5.79
N ARG A 33 -4.52 17.00 5.05
CA ARG A 33 -4.61 16.92 3.58
C ARG A 33 -3.77 18.03 2.97
N MET A 34 -2.90 17.66 2.06
CA MET A 34 -2.12 18.56 1.22
C MET A 34 -2.59 18.42 -0.23
N LYS A 35 -3.35 19.41 -0.72
CA LYS A 35 -3.67 19.47 -2.13
C LYS A 35 -2.46 19.99 -2.89
N VAL A 36 -2.06 19.29 -3.93
CA VAL A 36 -0.94 19.62 -4.78
C VAL A 36 -1.41 19.84 -6.22
N ARG A 37 -0.58 20.50 -7.01
CA ARG A 37 -0.85 20.71 -8.43
C ARG A 37 -0.82 19.38 -9.18
N SER A 38 -1.78 19.20 -10.08
CA SER A 38 -1.77 18.07 -11.00
C SER A 38 -0.52 18.08 -11.89
N ALA A 39 0.08 16.91 -12.10
CA ALA A 39 1.24 16.74 -12.96
C ALA A 39 1.00 17.19 -14.42
N LEU A 40 -0.27 17.28 -14.84
CA LEU A 40 -0.66 17.77 -16.17
C LEU A 40 -0.51 19.28 -16.33
N LEU A 41 -0.49 20.04 -15.24
CA LEU A 41 -0.40 21.51 -15.25
C LEU A 41 1.05 21.93 -15.08
N LYS A 42 1.67 22.43 -16.16
CA LYS A 42 3.08 22.85 -16.17
C LYS A 42 3.35 24.19 -15.48
N SER A 43 2.33 24.99 -15.21
CA SER A 43 2.45 26.31 -14.58
C SER A 43 1.30 26.54 -13.59
N GLY A 44 1.59 27.19 -12.47
CA GLY A 44 0.63 27.55 -11.42
C GLY A 44 1.32 27.94 -10.14
N THR A 45 0.61 28.59 -9.23
CA THR A 45 1.07 28.97 -7.89
C THR A 45 0.93 27.83 -6.87
N GLU A 46 0.31 26.71 -7.26
CA GLU A 46 0.12 25.56 -6.39
C GLU A 46 1.43 24.79 -6.20
N VAL A 47 1.60 24.20 -5.01
CA VAL A 47 2.74 23.37 -4.63
C VAL A 47 2.79 22.13 -5.52
N SER A 48 3.97 21.71 -5.96
CA SER A 48 4.14 20.46 -6.70
C SER A 48 3.97 19.25 -5.77
N ALA A 49 3.66 18.06 -6.32
CA ALA A 49 3.58 16.85 -5.54
C ALA A 49 4.93 16.49 -4.89
N ASP A 50 6.04 16.70 -5.59
CA ASP A 50 7.40 16.52 -5.06
C ASP A 50 7.67 17.41 -3.84
N ASP A 51 7.37 18.71 -3.93
CA ASP A 51 7.51 19.65 -2.81
C ASP A 51 6.59 19.29 -1.64
N GLY A 52 5.37 18.83 -1.93
CA GLY A 52 4.43 18.34 -0.93
C GLY A 52 4.99 17.14 -0.15
N ILE A 53 5.55 16.16 -0.84
CA ILE A 53 6.19 14.99 -0.24
C ILE A 53 7.40 15.44 0.60
N ARG A 54 8.33 16.22 0.04
CA ARG A 54 9.51 16.73 0.77
C ARG A 54 9.14 17.56 2.00
N THR A 55 8.05 18.31 1.92
CA THR A 55 7.53 19.06 3.07
C THR A 55 6.98 18.12 4.14
N SER A 56 6.26 17.05 3.73
CA SER A 56 5.71 16.07 4.67
C SER A 56 6.80 15.40 5.52
N LEU A 57 8.00 15.16 4.95
CA LEU A 57 9.14 14.58 5.66
C LEU A 57 9.65 15.45 6.83
N ARG A 58 9.37 16.74 6.79
CA ARG A 58 9.78 17.70 7.84
C ARG A 58 8.76 17.86 8.94
N LEU A 59 7.57 17.26 8.80
CA LEU A 59 6.50 17.37 9.79
C LEU A 59 6.61 16.37 10.94
N GLY A 60 7.68 15.57 10.97
CA GLY A 60 7.94 14.55 12.01
C GLY A 60 7.23 13.23 11.75
N ASP A 61 7.27 12.35 12.75
CA ASP A 61 6.74 10.98 12.67
C ASP A 61 5.28 10.95 12.18
N SER A 62 5.10 10.58 10.94
CA SER A 62 3.80 10.60 10.26
C SER A 62 3.69 9.41 9.31
N SER A 63 2.45 8.99 9.05
CA SER A 63 2.16 8.12 7.91
C SER A 63 1.90 8.97 6.68
N LEU A 64 2.50 8.64 5.54
CA LEU A 64 2.34 9.36 4.28
C LEU A 64 1.51 8.55 3.30
N ILE A 65 0.43 9.13 2.82
CA ILE A 65 -0.46 8.55 1.82
C ILE A 65 -0.46 9.43 0.58
N ILE A 66 -0.06 8.86 -0.56
CA ILE A 66 -0.09 9.55 -1.86
C ILE A 66 -1.31 9.08 -2.62
N GLY A 67 -2.16 10.01 -3.05
CA GLY A 67 -3.36 9.71 -3.81
C GLY A 67 -3.06 8.93 -5.09
N GLU A 68 -2.13 9.41 -5.90
CA GLU A 68 -1.65 8.69 -7.08
C GLU A 68 -0.21 9.11 -7.44
N ILE A 69 0.57 8.13 -7.89
CA ILE A 69 1.96 8.29 -8.35
C ILE A 69 1.95 8.23 -9.88
N ARG A 70 2.27 9.35 -10.55
CA ARG A 70 2.18 9.48 -12.01
C ARG A 70 3.47 9.93 -12.68
N SER A 71 4.33 10.69 -11.97
CA SER A 71 5.50 11.36 -12.57
C SER A 71 6.67 11.53 -11.59
N THR A 72 7.27 12.71 -11.54
CA THR A 72 8.49 13.00 -10.78
C THR A 72 8.35 12.84 -9.26
N GLU A 73 7.15 12.92 -8.72
CA GLU A 73 6.89 12.65 -7.30
C GLU A 73 7.29 11.22 -6.87
N ALA A 74 7.39 10.29 -7.82
CA ALA A 74 7.85 8.93 -7.53
C ALA A 74 9.26 8.93 -6.93
N GLU A 75 10.19 9.72 -7.47
CA GLU A 75 11.56 9.79 -6.96
C GLU A 75 11.60 10.30 -5.51
N ALA A 76 10.88 11.38 -5.21
CA ALA A 76 10.78 11.91 -3.85
C ALA A 76 10.13 10.92 -2.87
N LEU A 77 9.11 10.17 -3.31
CA LEU A 77 8.48 9.15 -2.51
C LEU A 77 9.45 8.02 -2.16
N TYR A 78 10.16 7.48 -3.15
CA TYR A 78 11.12 6.41 -2.93
C TYR A 78 12.34 6.86 -2.12
N GLU A 79 12.77 8.12 -2.26
CA GLU A 79 13.77 8.73 -1.37
C GLU A 79 13.25 8.75 0.08
N ALA A 80 12.00 9.19 0.28
CA ALA A 80 11.35 9.20 1.59
C ALA A 80 11.29 7.80 2.24
N MET A 81 10.90 6.79 1.47
CA MET A 81 10.85 5.39 1.93
C MET A 81 12.22 4.87 2.36
N ARG A 82 13.28 5.19 1.60
CA ARG A 82 14.64 4.73 1.88
C ARG A 82 15.29 5.37 3.10
N VAL A 83 15.01 6.64 3.32
CA VAL A 83 15.59 7.40 4.45
C VAL A 83 14.95 6.99 5.78
N GLY A 84 13.80 6.31 5.75
CA GLY A 84 13.08 5.94 6.97
C GLY A 84 12.60 7.16 7.77
N ALA A 85 12.49 8.33 7.12
CA ALA A 85 12.10 9.58 7.76
C ALA A 85 10.62 9.59 8.19
N LEU A 86 9.84 8.60 7.73
CA LEU A 86 8.44 8.43 8.06
C LEU A 86 8.29 7.16 8.90
N ALA A 87 7.90 7.33 10.14
CA ALA A 87 8.03 6.31 11.18
C ALA A 87 7.09 5.09 11.02
N ASN A 88 6.00 5.18 10.24
CA ASN A 88 4.95 4.17 10.34
C ASN A 88 4.54 3.52 9.01
N VAL A 89 3.97 4.29 8.09
CA VAL A 89 3.44 3.77 6.83
C VAL A 89 3.68 4.77 5.71
N VAL A 90 4.19 4.29 4.60
CA VAL A 90 4.20 5.02 3.33
C VAL A 90 3.39 4.20 2.34
N ALA A 91 2.35 4.78 1.78
CA ALA A 91 1.51 4.11 0.79
C ALA A 91 1.10 5.07 -0.32
N GLY A 92 0.89 4.53 -1.50
CA GLY A 92 0.41 5.28 -2.65
C GLY A 92 -0.26 4.37 -3.66
N THR A 93 -1.06 4.93 -4.54
CA THR A 93 -1.60 4.18 -5.67
C THR A 93 -0.80 4.46 -6.93
N ILE A 94 -0.71 3.47 -7.78
CA ILE A 94 -0.03 3.55 -9.07
C ILE A 94 -0.74 2.63 -10.06
N HIS A 95 -0.82 3.01 -11.32
CA HIS A 95 -1.33 2.12 -12.35
C HIS A 95 -0.35 0.99 -12.65
N GLY A 96 -0.83 -0.26 -12.54
CA GLY A 96 -0.08 -1.46 -12.88
C GLY A 96 -0.99 -2.69 -12.83
N ALA A 97 -0.84 -3.60 -13.80
CA ALA A 97 -1.66 -4.81 -13.89
C ALA A 97 -1.17 -5.97 -13.01
N SER A 98 0.06 -5.88 -12.52
CA SER A 98 0.73 -6.91 -11.71
C SER A 98 1.84 -6.29 -10.88
N ALA A 99 2.39 -7.02 -9.93
CA ALA A 99 3.56 -6.58 -9.15
C ALA A 99 4.76 -6.24 -10.05
N TYR A 100 5.02 -7.08 -11.07
CA TYR A 100 6.07 -6.78 -12.05
C TYR A 100 5.74 -5.55 -12.90
N GLY A 101 4.47 -5.37 -13.31
CA GLY A 101 4.05 -4.17 -14.04
C GLY A 101 4.24 -2.87 -13.23
N VAL A 102 4.08 -2.94 -11.91
CA VAL A 102 4.41 -1.82 -11.02
C VAL A 102 5.92 -1.57 -10.99
N PHE A 103 6.73 -2.61 -10.88
CA PHE A 103 8.20 -2.50 -10.95
C PHE A 103 8.65 -1.87 -12.27
N ASP A 104 8.19 -2.40 -13.39
CA ASP A 104 8.53 -1.92 -14.73
C ASP A 104 8.17 -0.43 -14.88
N ARG A 105 6.96 -0.05 -14.48
CA ARG A 105 6.52 1.34 -14.53
C ARG A 105 7.37 2.25 -13.64
N VAL A 106 7.65 1.86 -12.42
CA VAL A 106 8.44 2.67 -11.47
C VAL A 106 9.86 2.85 -11.96
N VAL A 107 10.49 1.77 -12.42
CA VAL A 107 11.91 1.80 -12.80
C VAL A 107 12.08 2.33 -14.22
N ASN A 108 11.31 1.83 -15.18
CA ASN A 108 11.53 2.14 -16.59
C ASN A 108 10.78 3.39 -17.07
N ASP A 109 9.56 3.66 -16.59
CA ASP A 109 8.82 4.86 -17.00
C ASP A 109 9.14 6.05 -16.09
N LEU A 110 9.06 5.87 -14.76
CA LEU A 110 9.25 6.95 -13.78
C LEU A 110 10.71 7.16 -13.39
N LYS A 111 11.64 6.35 -13.93
CA LYS A 111 13.10 6.48 -13.77
C LYS A 111 13.62 6.37 -12.33
N VAL A 112 12.84 5.76 -11.44
CA VAL A 112 13.30 5.46 -10.09
C VAL A 112 14.35 4.34 -10.15
N PRO A 113 15.51 4.47 -9.52
CA PRO A 113 16.52 3.41 -9.53
C PRO A 113 15.95 2.08 -9.01
N ALA A 114 16.26 0.96 -9.68
CA ALA A 114 15.80 -0.37 -9.28
C ALA A 114 16.18 -0.71 -7.81
N THR A 115 17.34 -0.23 -7.34
CA THR A 115 17.74 -0.34 -5.94
C THR A 115 16.84 0.42 -4.97
N SER A 116 16.23 1.52 -5.44
CA SER A 116 15.26 2.30 -4.64
C SER A 116 13.91 1.61 -4.57
N PHE A 117 13.50 0.90 -5.63
CA PHE A 117 12.26 0.12 -5.65
C PHE A 117 12.22 -0.94 -4.53
N LYS A 118 13.35 -1.43 -4.07
CA LYS A 118 13.46 -2.33 -2.92
C LYS A 118 12.91 -1.74 -1.60
N ALA A 119 12.66 -0.44 -1.52
CA ALA A 119 11.96 0.15 -0.39
C ALA A 119 10.45 -0.20 -0.36
N THR A 120 9.90 -0.70 -1.47
CA THR A 120 8.54 -1.26 -1.49
C THR A 120 8.51 -2.60 -0.75
N ASP A 121 7.62 -2.75 0.21
CA ASP A 121 7.45 -4.02 0.94
C ASP A 121 6.32 -4.85 0.36
N ILE A 122 5.17 -4.21 0.08
CA ILE A 122 3.95 -4.89 -0.35
C ILE A 122 3.32 -4.18 -1.56
N ILE A 123 2.85 -4.96 -2.51
CA ILE A 123 2.06 -4.49 -3.65
C ILE A 123 0.70 -5.19 -3.63
N ALA A 124 -0.37 -4.41 -3.53
CA ALA A 124 -1.74 -4.89 -3.65
C ALA A 124 -2.28 -4.58 -5.05
N VAL A 125 -2.62 -5.60 -5.81
CA VAL A 125 -3.14 -5.45 -7.18
C VAL A 125 -4.66 -5.59 -7.16
N CYS A 126 -5.34 -4.52 -7.56
CA CYS A 126 -6.80 -4.46 -7.64
C CYS A 126 -7.22 -4.24 -9.10
N ASN A 127 -8.00 -5.16 -9.65
CA ASN A 127 -8.50 -5.07 -11.01
C ASN A 127 -10.00 -5.40 -11.08
N PRO A 128 -10.72 -4.90 -12.09
CA PRO A 128 -12.09 -5.30 -12.34
C PRO A 128 -12.16 -6.72 -12.89
N ILE A 129 -13.05 -7.52 -12.35
CA ILE A 129 -13.45 -8.83 -12.88
C ILE A 129 -14.77 -8.66 -13.60
N LYS A 130 -14.88 -9.25 -14.77
CA LYS A 130 -16.07 -9.15 -15.63
C LYS A 130 -16.86 -10.46 -15.64
N SER A 131 -18.18 -10.35 -15.75
CA SER A 131 -19.04 -11.50 -16.08
C SER A 131 -18.76 -12.02 -17.50
N PRO A 132 -19.09 -13.29 -17.82
CA PRO A 132 -18.91 -13.86 -19.15
C PRO A 132 -19.60 -13.09 -20.29
N ASP A 133 -20.73 -12.47 -19.98
CA ASP A 133 -21.50 -11.63 -20.91
C ASP A 133 -20.96 -10.20 -21.05
N GLY A 134 -19.98 -9.81 -20.18
CA GLY A 134 -19.39 -8.49 -20.16
C GLY A 134 -20.28 -7.36 -19.59
N LEU A 135 -21.49 -7.68 -19.14
CA LEU A 135 -22.48 -6.69 -18.68
C LEU A 135 -22.22 -6.24 -17.22
N HIS A 136 -21.56 -7.08 -16.44
CA HIS A 136 -21.27 -6.79 -15.04
C HIS A 136 -19.75 -6.74 -14.77
N SER A 137 -19.37 -5.89 -13.84
CA SER A 137 -17.96 -5.75 -13.43
C SER A 137 -17.87 -5.52 -11.94
N TRP A 138 -16.97 -6.26 -11.30
CA TRP A 138 -16.69 -6.15 -9.87
C TRP A 138 -15.22 -5.81 -9.65
N LYS A 139 -14.92 -4.83 -8.81
CA LYS A 139 -13.54 -4.56 -8.38
C LYS A 139 -13.13 -5.58 -7.32
N ARG A 140 -12.01 -6.27 -7.53
CA ARG A 140 -11.45 -7.25 -6.60
C ARG A 140 -9.96 -7.04 -6.42
N MET A 141 -9.47 -7.28 -5.22
CA MET A 141 -8.03 -7.47 -5.02
C MET A 141 -7.66 -8.85 -5.58
N LEU A 142 -6.76 -8.89 -6.56
CA LEU A 142 -6.36 -10.13 -7.23
C LEU A 142 -5.17 -10.79 -6.55
N GLN A 143 -4.25 -9.99 -6.02
CA GLN A 143 -3.07 -10.47 -5.34
C GLN A 143 -2.55 -9.46 -4.33
N LEU A 144 -1.91 -9.97 -3.30
CA LEU A 144 -1.06 -9.23 -2.39
C LEU A 144 0.34 -9.84 -2.47
N THR A 145 1.28 -9.08 -2.98
CA THR A 145 2.63 -9.55 -3.30
C THR A 145 3.65 -8.84 -2.42
N GLU A 146 4.51 -9.61 -1.79
CA GLU A 146 5.68 -9.10 -1.07
C GLU A 146 6.86 -8.93 -2.01
N VAL A 147 7.59 -7.82 -1.87
CA VAL A 147 8.81 -7.53 -2.62
C VAL A 147 10.01 -7.94 -1.79
N ARG A 148 10.67 -9.03 -2.18
CA ARG A 148 11.91 -9.51 -1.56
C ARG A 148 13.08 -8.58 -1.84
N LYS A 149 14.09 -8.58 -1.00
CA LYS A 149 15.21 -7.64 -1.09
C LYS A 149 16.48 -8.25 -1.71
N HIS A 150 16.52 -9.58 -1.92
CA HIS A 150 17.73 -10.31 -2.33
C HIS A 150 18.08 -10.19 -3.83
N TRP A 151 17.10 -9.92 -4.73
CA TRP A 151 17.33 -9.79 -6.16
C TRP A 151 18.29 -8.63 -6.49
N ARG A 152 18.99 -8.71 -7.63
CA ARG A 152 20.00 -7.73 -8.05
C ARG A 152 19.61 -6.95 -9.29
N GLU A 153 19.13 -7.63 -10.30
CA GLU A 153 18.82 -7.06 -11.62
C GLU A 153 17.34 -7.12 -11.93
N ASP A 154 16.76 -8.31 -12.01
CA ASP A 154 15.36 -8.52 -12.37
C ASP A 154 14.61 -9.30 -11.31
N PRO A 155 13.67 -8.65 -10.59
CA PRO A 155 12.92 -9.31 -9.53
C PRO A 155 12.00 -10.44 -10.02
N LEU A 156 11.63 -10.48 -11.31
CA LEU A 156 10.83 -11.59 -11.84
C LEU A 156 11.68 -12.86 -11.98
N ILE A 157 12.87 -12.72 -12.54
CA ILE A 157 13.79 -13.85 -12.79
C ILE A 157 14.38 -14.36 -11.47
N GLU A 158 14.71 -13.43 -10.58
CA GLU A 158 15.40 -13.70 -9.32
C GLU A 158 14.45 -13.96 -8.14
N LYS A 159 13.17 -14.26 -8.40
CA LYS A 159 12.15 -14.52 -7.37
C LYS A 159 12.02 -13.40 -6.33
N GLY A 160 12.11 -12.17 -6.79
CA GLY A 160 11.94 -10.96 -5.97
C GLY A 160 10.49 -10.66 -5.60
N PHE A 161 9.53 -11.44 -6.09
CA PHE A 161 8.12 -11.33 -5.78
C PHE A 161 7.59 -12.62 -5.17
N THR A 162 6.91 -12.51 -4.03
CA THR A 162 6.24 -13.62 -3.36
C THR A 162 4.79 -13.24 -3.12
N ASP A 163 3.85 -13.97 -3.72
CA ASP A 163 2.44 -13.71 -3.51
C ASP A 163 1.99 -14.28 -2.16
N LEU A 164 1.57 -13.42 -1.27
CA LEU A 164 1.03 -13.80 0.04
C LEU A 164 -0.45 -14.16 -0.02
N LEU A 165 -1.21 -13.45 -0.87
CA LEU A 165 -2.63 -13.72 -1.10
C LEU A 165 -2.91 -13.76 -2.59
N LYS A 166 -3.80 -14.67 -3.03
CA LYS A 166 -4.29 -14.78 -4.41
C LYS A 166 -5.80 -14.90 -4.45
N TYR A 167 -6.39 -14.24 -5.43
CA TYR A 167 -7.83 -14.30 -5.63
C TYR A 167 -8.25 -15.61 -6.31
N ASN A 168 -9.21 -16.27 -5.69
CA ASN A 168 -9.88 -17.46 -6.22
C ASN A 168 -11.18 -17.06 -6.92
N VAL A 169 -11.16 -17.05 -8.25
CA VAL A 169 -12.31 -16.64 -9.08
C VAL A 169 -13.54 -17.52 -8.84
N LYS A 170 -13.35 -18.81 -8.54
CA LYS A 170 -14.47 -19.74 -8.34
C LYS A 170 -15.21 -19.52 -7.02
N LYS A 171 -14.50 -19.09 -5.99
CA LYS A 171 -15.05 -18.82 -4.66
C LYS A 171 -15.39 -17.37 -4.42
N ASP A 172 -14.96 -16.46 -5.31
CA ASP A 172 -14.99 -14.99 -5.12
C ASP A 172 -14.29 -14.56 -3.82
N GLU A 173 -13.18 -15.20 -3.47
CA GLU A 173 -12.44 -14.97 -2.23
C GLU A 173 -10.95 -14.74 -2.49
N LEU A 174 -10.32 -13.93 -1.65
CA LEU A 174 -8.88 -13.76 -1.59
C LEU A 174 -8.29 -14.78 -0.61
N GLU A 175 -7.55 -15.74 -1.10
CA GLU A 175 -7.03 -16.86 -0.31
C GLU A 175 -5.54 -16.68 0.02
N PRO A 176 -5.09 -17.12 1.23
CA PRO A 176 -3.68 -17.17 1.57
C PRO A 176 -2.97 -18.24 0.73
N THR A 177 -1.73 -17.94 0.34
CA THR A 177 -0.84 -18.91 -0.30
C THR A 177 -0.14 -19.78 0.74
N ASP A 178 0.43 -20.89 0.27
CA ASP A 178 1.25 -21.75 1.14
C ASP A 178 2.45 -20.99 1.73
N ASP A 179 3.04 -20.07 0.99
CA ASP A 179 4.13 -19.21 1.47
C ASP A 179 3.71 -18.40 2.70
N LEU A 180 2.54 -17.77 2.66
CA LEU A 180 2.02 -17.04 3.81
C LEU A 180 1.69 -17.99 4.98
N ILE A 181 1.00 -19.11 4.72
CA ILE A 181 0.59 -20.06 5.76
C ILE A 181 1.82 -20.64 6.47
N ASN A 182 2.84 -21.00 5.71
CA ASN A 182 4.08 -21.60 6.24
C ASN A 182 5.07 -20.58 6.83
N GLY A 183 4.71 -19.32 6.86
CA GLY A 183 5.54 -18.30 7.49
C GLY A 183 6.64 -17.74 6.59
N ASP A 184 6.48 -17.80 5.28
CA ASP A 184 7.45 -17.20 4.37
C ASP A 184 7.08 -15.76 3.98
N SER A 185 6.95 -14.89 4.98
CA SER A 185 6.84 -13.44 4.79
C SER A 185 7.94 -12.73 5.57
N GLU A 186 8.87 -12.11 4.87
CA GLU A 186 9.95 -11.32 5.47
C GLU A 186 9.38 -10.06 6.14
N THR A 187 8.47 -9.37 5.46
CA THR A 187 7.84 -8.14 5.98
C THR A 187 7.10 -8.37 7.30
N LEU A 188 6.29 -9.44 7.39
CA LEU A 188 5.58 -9.74 8.63
C LEU A 188 6.52 -10.17 9.76
N LYS A 189 7.58 -10.92 9.43
CA LYS A 189 8.62 -11.27 10.40
C LYS A 189 9.37 -10.05 10.91
N ASP A 190 9.72 -9.11 10.04
CA ASP A 190 10.39 -7.87 10.43
C ASP A 190 9.53 -7.00 11.34
N ILE A 191 8.25 -6.83 11.00
CA ILE A 191 7.29 -6.12 11.87
C ILE A 191 7.20 -6.80 13.24
N ALA A 192 7.08 -8.11 13.26
CA ALA A 192 6.90 -8.88 14.49
C ALA A 192 8.18 -8.97 15.33
N SER A 193 9.36 -8.84 14.74
CA SER A 193 10.65 -8.90 15.44
C SER A 193 10.76 -7.85 16.55
N ASN A 194 10.04 -6.74 16.41
CA ASN A 194 9.99 -5.64 17.38
C ASN A 194 8.79 -5.73 18.34
N VAL A 195 8.00 -6.83 18.29
CA VAL A 195 6.84 -7.00 19.15
C VAL A 195 7.11 -8.12 20.17
N LYS A 196 7.08 -7.76 21.44
CA LYS A 196 7.27 -8.74 22.52
C LYS A 196 6.22 -9.85 22.43
N GLY A 197 6.68 -11.11 22.39
CA GLY A 197 5.82 -12.28 22.27
C GLY A 197 5.50 -12.72 20.84
N TRP A 198 5.85 -11.94 19.82
CA TRP A 198 5.69 -12.31 18.42
C TRP A 198 7.02 -12.64 17.72
N ALA A 199 8.12 -12.08 18.19
CA ALA A 199 9.44 -12.35 17.63
C ALA A 199 9.73 -13.85 17.60
N GLY A 200 9.92 -14.41 16.40
CA GLY A 200 10.17 -15.84 16.19
C GLY A 200 8.95 -16.76 16.36
N ASN A 201 7.76 -16.24 16.61
CA ASN A 201 6.52 -16.99 16.77
C ASN A 201 5.54 -16.70 15.63
N TRP A 202 5.65 -17.47 14.54
CA TRP A 202 4.81 -17.28 13.35
C TRP A 202 3.32 -17.50 13.64
N ASP A 203 2.98 -18.51 14.42
CA ASP A 203 1.59 -18.82 14.72
C ASP A 203 0.89 -17.63 15.40
N ALA A 204 1.55 -16.97 16.35
CA ALA A 204 1.00 -15.78 17.00
C ALA A 204 0.82 -14.60 16.03
N ILE A 205 1.73 -14.43 15.04
CA ILE A 205 1.62 -13.41 14.00
C ILE A 205 0.41 -13.72 13.11
N TYR A 206 0.33 -14.94 12.62
CA TYR A 206 -0.72 -15.36 11.69
C TYR A 206 -2.10 -15.35 12.36
N ASP A 207 -2.21 -15.82 13.57
CA ASP A 207 -3.44 -15.74 14.38
C ASP A 207 -3.92 -14.30 14.56
N ASN A 208 -2.99 -13.35 14.76
CA ASN A 208 -3.35 -11.93 14.86
C ASN A 208 -3.90 -11.39 13.53
N VAL A 209 -3.33 -11.79 12.39
CA VAL A 209 -3.83 -11.42 11.06
C VAL A 209 -5.25 -11.96 10.87
N LEU A 210 -5.47 -13.24 11.19
CA LEU A 210 -6.80 -13.88 11.09
C LEU A 210 -7.84 -13.24 12.01
N LEU A 211 -7.45 -12.92 13.25
CA LEU A 211 -8.33 -12.24 14.21
C LEU A 211 -8.78 -10.87 13.68
N ARG A 212 -7.85 -10.08 13.16
CA ARG A 212 -8.17 -8.76 12.56
C ARG A 212 -9.08 -8.90 11.34
N ALA A 213 -8.83 -9.87 10.48
CA ALA A 213 -9.69 -10.16 9.33
C ALA A 213 -11.12 -10.51 9.78
N LYS A 214 -11.26 -11.38 10.80
CA LYS A 214 -12.54 -11.78 11.35
C LYS A 214 -13.30 -10.60 11.96
N ILE A 215 -12.63 -9.76 12.77
CA ILE A 215 -13.25 -8.57 13.36
C ILE A 215 -13.81 -7.63 12.26
N LYS A 216 -13.03 -7.38 11.20
CA LYS A 216 -13.49 -6.52 10.09
C LYS A 216 -14.66 -7.12 9.33
N LYS A 217 -14.64 -8.42 9.10
CA LYS A 217 -15.76 -9.12 8.46
C LYS A 217 -17.04 -8.96 9.26
N GLU A 218 -16.99 -9.20 10.56
CA GLU A 218 -18.14 -9.02 11.46
C GLU A 218 -18.68 -7.58 11.45
N ILE A 219 -17.79 -6.58 11.46
CA ILE A 219 -18.20 -5.17 11.39
C ILE A 219 -18.96 -4.87 10.08
N VAL A 220 -18.45 -5.37 8.95
CA VAL A 220 -19.11 -5.18 7.65
C VAL A 220 -20.47 -5.88 7.62
N GLU A 221 -20.54 -7.15 8.05
CA GLU A 221 -21.77 -7.91 8.08
C GLU A 221 -22.85 -7.27 8.97
N VAL A 222 -22.44 -6.70 10.10
CA VAL A 222 -23.37 -5.97 10.99
C VAL A 222 -23.83 -4.69 10.31
N ALA A 223 -22.93 -3.92 9.70
CA ALA A 223 -23.30 -2.69 8.99
C ALA A 223 -24.28 -2.95 7.85
N GLU A 224 -24.08 -4.02 7.07
CA GLU A 224 -25.00 -4.41 5.99
C GLU A 224 -26.40 -4.84 6.47
N LYS A 225 -26.49 -5.40 7.68
CA LYS A 225 -27.77 -5.82 8.30
C LYS A 225 -28.53 -4.66 8.96
N THR A 226 -27.81 -3.64 9.39
CA THR A 226 -28.42 -2.52 10.16
C THR A 226 -28.73 -1.30 9.29
N GLY A 227 -28.27 -1.25 8.03
CA GLY A 227 -28.53 -0.18 7.05
C GLY A 227 -27.57 0.95 7.19
#